data_b2d0eb886e3b722718b32939a32d4d0b
#
_entry.id   b2d0eb886e3b722718b32939a32d4d0b
#
_cell.length_a   1.000
_cell.length_b   1.000
_cell.length_c   1.000
_cell.angle_alpha   90.00
_cell.angle_beta   90.00
_cell.angle_gamma   90.00
#
_symmetry.space_group_name_H-M   'P 1'
#
loop_
_entity.id
_entity.type
_entity.pdbx_description
1 polymer ?
#
loop_
_entity_poly.entity_id
_entity_poly.type
_entity_poly.pdbx_seq_one_letter_code
_entity_poly.pdbx_strand_id
1 'polypeptide(L)'
;EDDVSGMMISVYIFIAVAAIVFFIITFLMIKLMIDRAKMNISLMKVFGFNRKEIRKLYINGNFYLILASLFVGMPISKLFVDKVWFAVSNQNIEAGYDTHYPIFFYIIITGVVIAMYFIITFILNSVINKIHMSEVLKNRE
;
A
#
# COMPACT_ATOMS: atom_id res chain seq x y z
N GLU A 1 -24.71 19.66 17.15
CA GLU A 1 -23.47 20.03 16.43
C GLU A 1 -22.24 19.35 17.00
N ASP A 2 -22.15 19.16 18.32
CA ASP A 2 -20.98 18.52 18.97
C ASP A 2 -20.86 17.02 18.67
N ASP A 3 -21.96 16.31 18.51
CA ASP A 3 -21.98 14.87 18.20
C ASP A 3 -21.45 14.57 16.78
N VAL A 4 -21.76 15.44 15.82
CA VAL A 4 -21.29 15.28 14.43
C VAL A 4 -19.79 15.54 14.32
N SER A 5 -19.27 16.52 15.05
CA SER A 5 -17.83 16.80 15.08
C SER A 5 -17.03 15.67 15.73
N GLY A 6 -17.56 15.06 16.80
CA GLY A 6 -16.95 13.87 17.43
C GLY A 6 -16.89 12.67 16.50
N MET A 7 -17.95 12.43 15.72
CA MET A 7 -17.96 11.38 14.69
C MET A 7 -16.94 11.62 13.59
N MET A 8 -16.83 12.85 13.09
CA MET A 8 -15.86 13.20 12.06
C MET A 8 -14.43 13.01 12.54
N ILE A 9 -14.13 13.42 13.77
CA ILE A 9 -12.80 13.23 14.37
C ILE A 9 -12.45 11.74 14.44
N SER A 10 -13.38 10.89 14.87
CA SER A 10 -13.18 9.45 14.92
C SER A 10 -12.87 8.86 13.56
N VAL A 11 -13.60 9.27 12.52
CA VAL A 11 -13.35 8.83 11.14
C VAL A 11 -11.96 9.22 10.66
N TYR A 12 -11.53 10.46 10.91
CA TYR A 12 -10.17 10.89 10.53
C TYR A 12 -9.08 10.09 11.24
N ILE A 13 -9.28 9.78 12.53
CA ILE A 13 -8.35 8.95 13.29
C ILE A 13 -8.27 7.55 12.68
N PHE A 14 -9.39 6.92 12.34
CA PHE A 14 -9.41 5.61 11.69
C PHE A 14 -8.70 5.62 10.34
N ILE A 15 -8.93 6.63 9.53
CA ILE A 15 -8.26 6.78 8.23
C ILE A 15 -6.74 6.94 8.43
N ALA A 16 -6.31 7.75 9.38
CA ALA A 16 -4.89 7.94 9.68
C ALA A 16 -4.22 6.64 10.13
N VAL A 17 -4.85 5.89 11.04
CA VAL A 17 -4.35 4.60 11.51
C VAL A 17 -4.26 3.59 10.35
N ALA A 18 -5.31 3.50 9.54
CA ALA A 18 -5.33 2.62 8.37
C ALA A 18 -4.20 2.96 7.37
N ALA A 19 -3.96 4.25 7.13
CA ALA A 19 -2.89 4.72 6.26
C ALA A 19 -1.50 4.34 6.80
N ILE A 20 -1.28 4.51 8.11
CA ILE A 20 -0.02 4.14 8.76
C ILE A 20 0.21 2.61 8.67
N VAL A 21 -0.81 1.81 8.99
CA VAL A 21 -0.73 0.35 8.90
C VAL A 21 -0.44 -0.09 7.46
N PHE A 22 -1.14 0.46 6.49
CA PHE A 22 -0.90 0.19 5.07
C PHE A 22 0.54 0.52 4.67
N PHE A 23 1.05 1.68 5.09
CA PHE A 23 2.42 2.10 4.81
C PHE A 23 3.44 1.11 5.38
N ILE A 24 3.28 0.72 6.65
CA ILE A 24 4.18 -0.20 7.33
C ILE A 24 4.18 -1.57 6.65
N ILE A 25 2.99 -2.13 6.36
CA ILE A 25 2.86 -3.44 5.73
C ILE A 25 3.49 -3.43 4.34
N THR A 26 3.18 -2.43 3.52
CA THR A 26 3.72 -2.31 2.16
C THR A 26 5.24 -2.16 2.19
N PHE A 27 5.76 -1.31 3.07
CA PHE A 27 7.20 -1.13 3.26
C PHE A 27 7.90 -2.44 3.65
N LEU A 28 7.37 -3.14 4.65
CA LEU A 28 7.93 -4.41 5.11
C LEU A 28 7.88 -5.50 4.03
N MET A 29 6.78 -5.60 3.31
CA MET A 29 6.63 -6.58 2.23
C MET A 29 7.66 -6.38 1.12
N ILE A 30 7.81 -5.14 0.65
CA ILE A 30 8.77 -4.83 -0.40
C ILE A 30 10.21 -5.00 0.12
N LYS A 31 10.48 -4.55 1.36
CA LYS A 31 11.80 -4.72 1.99
C LYS A 31 12.18 -6.19 2.11
N LEU A 32 11.28 -7.04 2.61
CA LEU A 32 11.51 -8.48 2.70
C LEU A 32 11.76 -9.12 1.34
N MET A 33 11.02 -8.70 0.32
CA MET A 33 11.22 -9.17 -1.04
C MET A 33 12.62 -8.81 -1.55
N ILE A 34 13.07 -7.59 -1.34
CA ILE A 34 14.41 -7.13 -1.72
C ILE A 34 15.49 -7.87 -0.93
N ASP A 35 15.32 -8.03 0.37
CA ASP A 35 16.27 -8.72 1.23
C ASP A 35 16.45 -10.20 0.82
N ARG A 36 15.37 -10.88 0.47
CA ARG A 36 15.42 -12.24 -0.06
C ARG A 36 16.06 -12.31 -1.47
N ALA A 37 15.88 -11.29 -2.26
CA ALA A 37 16.41 -11.21 -3.61
C ALA A 37 17.82 -10.60 -3.69
N LYS A 38 18.42 -10.22 -2.56
CA LYS A 38 19.74 -9.56 -2.51
C LYS A 38 20.82 -10.26 -3.31
N MET A 39 20.89 -11.58 -3.21
CA MET A 39 21.85 -12.39 -3.97
C MET A 39 21.60 -12.27 -5.47
N ASN A 40 20.37 -12.40 -5.90
CA ASN A 40 20.00 -12.29 -7.31
C ASN A 40 20.25 -10.89 -7.87
N ILE A 41 19.94 -9.85 -7.08
CA ILE A 41 20.20 -8.44 -7.45
C ILE A 41 21.71 -8.21 -7.60
N SER A 42 22.52 -8.74 -6.70
CA SER A 42 23.96 -8.63 -6.76
C SER A 42 24.54 -9.34 -7.99
N LEU A 43 24.07 -10.55 -8.29
CA LEU A 43 24.43 -11.28 -9.51
C LEU A 43 24.05 -10.51 -10.78
N MET A 44 22.86 -9.92 -10.82
CA MET A 44 22.44 -9.09 -11.96
C MET A 44 23.37 -7.89 -12.17
N LYS A 45 23.85 -7.26 -11.08
CA LYS A 45 24.84 -6.19 -11.16
C LYS A 45 26.20 -6.68 -11.73
N VAL A 46 26.62 -7.87 -11.33
CA VAL A 46 27.85 -8.50 -11.85
C VAL A 46 27.74 -8.78 -13.34
N PHE A 47 26.56 -9.21 -13.80
CA PHE A 47 26.30 -9.44 -15.23
C PHE A 47 26.09 -8.15 -16.04
N GLY A 48 26.22 -6.99 -15.44
CA GLY A 48 26.16 -5.71 -16.13
C GLY A 48 24.75 -5.11 -16.25
N PHE A 49 23.77 -5.64 -15.54
CA PHE A 49 22.43 -5.04 -15.51
C PHE A 49 22.45 -3.67 -14.82
N ASN A 50 21.79 -2.70 -15.46
CA ASN A 50 21.73 -1.34 -14.94
C ASN A 50 20.77 -1.24 -13.75
N ARG A 51 21.00 -0.27 -12.88
CA ARG A 51 20.12 0.02 -11.72
C ARG A 51 18.65 0.21 -12.11
N LYS A 52 18.39 0.81 -13.27
CA LYS A 52 17.03 0.99 -13.80
C LYS A 52 16.35 -0.33 -14.15
N GLU A 53 17.09 -1.29 -14.68
CA GLU A 53 16.56 -2.60 -15.06
C GLU A 53 16.20 -3.43 -13.82
N ILE A 54 17.07 -3.42 -12.80
CA ILE A 54 16.83 -4.08 -11.53
C ILE A 54 15.61 -3.48 -10.84
N ARG A 55 15.52 -2.17 -10.78
CA ARG A 55 14.38 -1.45 -10.23
C ARG A 55 13.08 -1.78 -10.97
N LYS A 56 13.11 -1.81 -12.29
CA LYS A 56 11.96 -2.18 -13.12
C LYS A 56 11.45 -3.59 -12.80
N LEU A 57 12.36 -4.52 -12.56
CA LEU A 57 12.02 -5.90 -12.29
C LEU A 57 11.37 -6.08 -10.90
N TYR A 58 11.95 -5.50 -9.85
CA TYR A 58 11.57 -5.74 -8.46
C TYR A 58 10.56 -4.73 -7.89
N ILE A 59 10.63 -3.49 -8.32
CA ILE A 59 9.76 -2.42 -7.77
C ILE A 59 8.56 -2.16 -8.67
N ASN A 60 8.76 -1.97 -9.96
CA ASN A 60 7.66 -1.66 -10.87
C ASN A 60 6.67 -2.82 -11.03
N GLY A 61 7.12 -4.06 -10.88
CA GLY A 61 6.23 -5.22 -10.86
C GLY A 61 5.20 -5.15 -9.74
N ASN A 62 5.59 -4.67 -8.57
CA ASN A 62 4.69 -4.49 -7.44
C ASN A 62 3.67 -3.36 -7.65
N PHE A 63 3.99 -2.37 -8.45
CA PHE A 63 3.05 -1.30 -8.78
C PHE A 63 1.79 -1.83 -9.45
N TYR A 64 1.93 -2.71 -10.42
CA TYR A 64 0.80 -3.36 -11.09
C TYR A 64 -0.01 -4.23 -10.15
N LEU A 65 0.66 -4.92 -9.24
CA LEU A 65 0.00 -5.74 -8.23
C LEU A 65 -0.82 -4.89 -7.26
N ILE A 66 -0.30 -3.75 -6.83
CA ILE A 66 -1.01 -2.80 -5.95
C ILE A 66 -2.21 -2.20 -6.67
N LEU A 67 -2.07 -1.80 -7.94
CA LEU A 67 -3.19 -1.29 -8.73
C LEU A 67 -4.29 -2.35 -8.91
N ALA A 68 -3.93 -3.59 -9.21
CA ALA A 68 -4.89 -4.69 -9.32
C ALA A 68 -5.59 -4.95 -7.99
N SER A 69 -4.85 -4.93 -6.88
CA SER A 69 -5.40 -5.11 -5.53
C SER A 69 -6.36 -3.99 -5.15
N LEU A 70 -6.07 -2.75 -5.53
CA LEU A 70 -6.97 -1.61 -5.34
C LEU A 70 -8.27 -1.80 -6.13
N PHE A 71 -8.15 -2.18 -7.40
CA PHE A 71 -9.29 -2.33 -8.29
C PHE A 71 -10.26 -3.43 -7.82
N VAL A 72 -9.74 -4.49 -7.22
CA VAL A 72 -10.52 -5.57 -6.62
C VAL A 72 -10.95 -5.24 -5.19
N GLY A 73 -10.08 -4.66 -4.40
CA GLY A 73 -10.30 -4.38 -2.98
C GLY A 73 -11.38 -3.32 -2.72
N MET A 74 -11.46 -2.30 -3.56
CA MET A 74 -12.47 -1.24 -3.41
C MET A 74 -13.91 -1.75 -3.47
N PRO A 75 -14.34 -2.51 -4.50
CA PRO A 75 -15.70 -3.03 -4.53
C PRO A 75 -15.98 -4.03 -3.42
N ILE A 76 -15.01 -4.85 -3.04
CA ILE A 76 -15.15 -5.78 -1.91
C ILE A 76 -15.35 -5.04 -0.59
N SER A 77 -14.55 -4.00 -0.34
CA SER A 77 -14.67 -3.15 0.84
C SER A 77 -16.05 -2.48 0.92
N LYS A 78 -16.55 -1.97 -0.21
CA LYS A 78 -17.90 -1.39 -0.29
C LYS A 78 -18.97 -2.40 0.08
N LEU A 79 -18.95 -3.60 -0.51
CA LEU A 79 -19.90 -4.66 -0.20
C LEU A 79 -19.85 -5.06 1.28
N PHE A 80 -18.69 -5.10 1.86
CA PHE A 80 -18.52 -5.40 3.28
C PHE A 80 -19.13 -4.32 4.17
N VAL A 81 -18.83 -3.06 3.89
CA VAL A 81 -19.38 -1.92 4.62
C VAL A 81 -20.90 -1.88 4.51
N ASP A 82 -21.45 -2.07 3.31
CA ASP A 82 -22.90 -2.08 3.10
C ASP A 82 -23.60 -3.19 3.90
N LYS A 83 -23.00 -4.38 3.97
CA LYS A 83 -23.55 -5.50 4.75
C LYS A 83 -23.47 -5.25 6.26
N VAL A 84 -22.36 -4.74 6.75
CA VAL A 84 -22.19 -4.40 8.16
C VAL A 84 -23.16 -3.29 8.56
N TRP A 85 -23.28 -2.28 7.72
CA TRP A 85 -24.20 -1.18 7.95
C TRP A 85 -25.64 -1.64 8.00
N PHE A 86 -26.06 -2.48 7.05
CA PHE A 86 -27.40 -3.08 7.04
C PHE A 86 -27.69 -3.90 8.31
N ALA A 87 -26.73 -4.69 8.77
CA ALA A 87 -26.84 -5.49 9.98
C ALA A 87 -26.98 -4.63 11.25
N VAL A 88 -26.24 -3.50 11.31
CA VAL A 88 -26.30 -2.55 12.44
C VAL A 88 -27.56 -1.71 12.41
N SER A 89 -27.99 -1.24 11.22
CA SER A 89 -29.17 -0.39 11.05
C SER A 89 -30.47 -1.13 11.34
N ASN A 90 -30.54 -2.43 11.10
CA ASN A 90 -31.71 -3.25 11.41
C ASN A 90 -32.01 -3.35 12.91
N GLN A 91 -31.09 -2.91 13.76
CA GLN A 91 -31.25 -3.05 15.19
C GLN A 91 -31.88 -1.83 15.88
N ASN A 92 -31.91 -0.61 15.33
CA ASN A 92 -32.60 0.52 16.00
C ASN A 92 -32.56 1.91 15.31
N ILE A 93 -32.22 2.09 14.04
CA ILE A 93 -32.11 3.44 13.50
C ILE A 93 -32.93 3.62 12.22
N GLU A 94 -34.01 4.40 12.32
CA GLU A 94 -34.80 4.93 11.19
C GLU A 94 -34.04 6.02 10.38
N ALA A 95 -32.74 6.05 10.40
CA ALA A 95 -31.96 6.99 9.62
C ALA A 95 -31.62 6.37 8.28
N GLY A 96 -32.35 6.75 7.24
CA GLY A 96 -32.01 6.46 5.86
C GLY A 96 -30.71 7.15 5.49
N TYR A 97 -29.59 6.54 5.82
CA TYR A 97 -28.28 6.98 5.34
C TYR A 97 -28.07 6.44 3.94
N ASP A 98 -27.89 7.36 3.02
CA ASP A 98 -27.50 7.05 1.66
C ASP A 98 -26.03 6.60 1.66
N THR A 99 -25.81 5.29 1.56
CA THR A 99 -24.45 4.69 1.48
C THR A 99 -23.80 4.92 0.11
N HIS A 100 -24.32 5.84 -0.66
CA HIS A 100 -23.80 6.17 -1.97
C HIS A 100 -22.55 7.05 -1.85
N TYR A 101 -21.39 6.43 -1.84
CA TYR A 101 -20.12 7.16 -1.86
C TYR A 101 -19.93 7.81 -3.25
N PRO A 102 -19.70 9.13 -3.34
CA PRO A 102 -19.39 9.78 -4.59
C PRO A 102 -18.07 9.24 -5.16
N ILE A 103 -17.97 9.16 -6.48
CA ILE A 103 -16.79 8.72 -7.24
C ILE A 103 -15.51 9.48 -6.78
N PHE A 104 -15.69 10.69 -6.30
CA PHE A 104 -14.61 11.52 -5.77
C PHE A 104 -13.83 10.87 -4.63
N PHE A 105 -14.49 10.13 -3.72
CA PHE A 105 -13.80 9.39 -2.64
C PHE A 105 -12.90 8.29 -3.18
N TYR A 106 -13.33 7.56 -4.20
CA TYR A 106 -12.51 6.52 -4.82
C TYR A 106 -11.26 7.09 -5.46
N ILE A 107 -11.38 8.26 -6.10
CA ILE A 107 -10.24 8.97 -6.70
C ILE A 107 -9.25 9.41 -5.64
N ILE A 108 -9.72 9.96 -4.51
CA ILE A 108 -8.86 10.38 -3.39
C ILE A 108 -8.12 9.18 -2.80
N ILE A 109 -8.82 8.08 -2.51
CA ILE A 109 -8.21 6.87 -1.93
C ILE A 109 -7.14 6.32 -2.87
N THR A 110 -7.45 6.20 -4.16
CA THR A 110 -6.50 5.75 -5.17
C THR A 110 -5.28 6.67 -5.23
N GLY A 111 -5.48 7.96 -5.22
CA GLY A 111 -4.40 8.95 -5.22
C GLY A 111 -3.50 8.84 -4.00
N VAL A 112 -4.08 8.68 -2.81
CA VAL A 112 -3.30 8.50 -1.56
C VAL A 112 -2.49 7.21 -1.59
N VAL A 113 -3.06 6.10 -2.02
CA VAL A 113 -2.34 4.82 -2.11
C VAL A 113 -1.18 4.90 -3.11
N ILE A 114 -1.40 5.50 -4.27
CA ILE A 114 -0.35 5.70 -5.27
C ILE A 114 0.76 6.60 -4.72
N ALA A 115 0.42 7.69 -4.06
CA ALA A 115 1.40 8.58 -3.44
C ALA A 115 2.24 7.86 -2.38
N MET A 116 1.62 7.07 -1.52
CA MET A 116 2.32 6.25 -0.53
C MET A 116 3.25 5.24 -1.19
N TYR A 117 2.80 4.60 -2.26
CA TYR A 117 3.63 3.67 -3.03
C TYR A 117 4.87 4.37 -3.60
N PHE A 118 4.74 5.57 -4.17
CA PHE A 118 5.87 6.33 -4.68
C PHE A 118 6.87 6.69 -3.58
N ILE A 119 6.39 7.10 -2.40
CA ILE A 119 7.26 7.40 -1.25
C ILE A 119 8.04 6.16 -0.84
N ILE A 120 7.38 5.01 -0.72
CA ILE A 120 8.02 3.74 -0.37
C ILE A 120 9.04 3.34 -1.44
N THR A 121 8.68 3.47 -2.71
CA THR A 121 9.56 3.18 -3.85
C THR A 121 10.82 4.05 -3.80
N PHE A 122 10.69 5.32 -3.48
CA PHE A 122 11.82 6.25 -3.36
C PHE A 122 12.77 5.82 -2.24
N ILE A 123 12.25 5.46 -1.07
CA ILE A 123 13.04 4.98 0.07
C ILE A 123 13.75 3.68 -0.29
N LEU A 124 13.05 2.72 -0.88
CA LEU A 124 13.61 1.41 -1.21
C LEU A 124 14.56 1.44 -2.40
N ASN A 125 14.41 2.38 -3.30
CA ASN A 125 15.39 2.62 -4.35
C ASN A 125 16.78 2.97 -3.77
N SER A 126 16.82 3.72 -2.68
CA SER A 126 18.04 3.98 -1.93
C SER A 126 18.63 2.70 -1.33
N VAL A 127 17.80 1.78 -0.86
CA VAL A 127 18.24 0.48 -0.32
C VAL A 127 18.88 -0.37 -1.42
N ILE A 128 18.27 -0.44 -2.62
CA ILE A 128 18.84 -1.18 -3.76
C ILE A 128 20.19 -0.59 -4.19
N ASN A 129 20.31 0.74 -4.18
CA ASN A 129 21.57 1.42 -4.51
C ASN A 129 22.69 1.15 -3.51
N LYS A 130 22.37 0.85 -2.26
CA LYS A 130 23.33 0.50 -1.19
C LYS A 130 23.79 -0.95 -1.21
N ILE A 131 23.19 -1.82 -2.02
CA ILE A 131 23.61 -3.21 -2.19
C ILE A 131 24.91 -3.22 -3.02
N HIS A 132 26.02 -3.55 -2.37
CA HIS A 132 27.33 -3.66 -3.02
C HIS A 132 27.64 -5.09 -3.40
N MET A 133 28.28 -5.27 -4.58
CA MET A 133 28.71 -6.59 -5.07
C MET A 133 29.67 -7.30 -4.09
N SER A 134 30.50 -6.52 -3.39
CA SER A 134 31.51 -7.04 -2.46
C SER A 134 30.94 -7.67 -1.19
N GLU A 135 29.80 -7.20 -0.70
CA GLU A 135 29.19 -7.73 0.53
C GLU A 135 28.61 -9.15 0.33
N VAL A 136 28.09 -9.42 -0.85
CA VAL A 136 27.49 -10.72 -1.17
C VAL A 136 28.55 -11.79 -1.39
N LEU A 137 29.70 -11.43 -1.98
CA LEU A 137 30.83 -12.33 -2.15
C LEU A 137 31.53 -12.64 -0.83
N LYS A 138 31.58 -11.68 0.11
CA LYS A 138 32.13 -11.88 1.47
C LYS A 138 31.33 -12.84 2.34
N ASN A 139 30.02 -12.88 2.19
CA ASN A 139 29.14 -13.76 2.97
C ASN A 139 29.15 -15.22 2.48
N ARG A 140 29.87 -15.53 1.41
CA ARG A 140 30.04 -16.89 0.88
C ARG A 140 31.29 -17.61 1.37
N GLU A 141 32.21 -16.91 1.97
CA GLU A 141 33.39 -17.46 2.62
C GLU A 141 33.10 -17.71 4.10
#